data_33e33eb278d3d55d97ae59b8a21ee2ca
#
_entry.id   33e33eb278d3d55d97ae59b8a21ee2ca
#
_cell.length_a   1.000
_cell.length_b   1.000
_cell.length_c   1.000
_cell.angle_alpha   90.00
_cell.angle_beta   90.00
_cell.angle_gamma   90.00
#
_symmetry.space_group_name_H-M   'P 1'
#
loop_
_entity.id
_entity.type
_entity.pdbx_description
1 polymer ?
#
loop_
_entity_poly.entity_id
_entity_poly.type
_entity_poly.pdbx_seq_one_letter_code
_entity_poly.pdbx_strand_id
1 'polypeptide(L)'
;MSLLQLKHICKSFSGVYANENINLTVEKGEIHALLGENGAGKTTLVNIIFGLYTADSGEILWKDKPADFASPKEAIEAGIGMVQQHFSLVNKMTVLDNIILNLKGNSFFLDRAAARKKLTDLAEKYGLHVNPDALISDLSVGEQQRVEILKALYRDVELQILDESTGVLTPQETT
;
A
#
# COMPACT_ATOMS: atom_id res chain seq x y z
N MET A 1 -3.57 -18.43 -11.14
CA MET A 1 -4.64 -18.15 -10.16
C MET A 1 -4.58 -16.67 -9.90
N SER A 2 -5.59 -15.97 -10.34
CA SER A 2 -5.60 -14.52 -10.29
C SER A 2 -5.68 -14.04 -8.83
N LEU A 3 -4.85 -13.05 -8.50
CA LEU A 3 -4.88 -12.40 -7.18
C LEU A 3 -5.94 -11.31 -7.14
N LEU A 4 -5.99 -10.47 -8.18
CA LEU A 4 -6.96 -9.39 -8.35
C LEU A 4 -7.49 -9.39 -9.78
N GLN A 5 -8.79 -9.23 -9.95
CA GLN A 5 -9.40 -8.92 -11.25
C GLN A 5 -10.36 -7.73 -11.10
N LEU A 6 -10.27 -6.83 -12.03
CA LEU A 6 -11.23 -5.75 -12.23
C LEU A 6 -11.96 -6.03 -13.55
N LYS A 7 -13.29 -5.97 -13.52
CA LYS A 7 -14.13 -6.20 -14.70
C LYS A 7 -15.08 -5.04 -14.90
N HIS A 8 -14.92 -4.38 -16.04
CA HIS A 8 -15.79 -3.27 -16.46
C HIS A 8 -15.93 -2.15 -15.43
N ILE A 9 -14.86 -1.86 -14.68
CA ILE A 9 -14.87 -0.83 -13.65
C ILE A 9 -15.06 0.55 -14.30
N CYS A 10 -16.10 1.25 -13.82
CA CYS A 10 -16.35 2.65 -14.17
C CYS A 10 -16.38 3.51 -12.92
N LYS A 11 -15.84 4.72 -13.05
CA LYS A 11 -15.91 5.77 -12.03
C LYS A 11 -15.96 7.14 -12.65
N SER A 12 -16.95 7.92 -12.24
CA SER A 12 -17.11 9.30 -12.68
C SER A 12 -17.12 10.26 -11.49
N PHE A 13 -16.72 11.50 -11.73
CA PHE A 13 -16.82 12.62 -10.81
C PHE A 13 -17.47 13.79 -11.53
N SER A 14 -18.60 14.27 -11.02
CA SER A 14 -19.33 15.40 -11.62
C SER A 14 -19.60 15.25 -13.13
N GLY A 15 -19.89 14.01 -13.58
CA GLY A 15 -20.19 13.70 -14.97
C GLY A 15 -18.97 13.47 -15.89
N VAL A 16 -17.75 13.54 -15.35
CA VAL A 16 -16.51 13.22 -16.08
C VAL A 16 -16.01 11.86 -15.65
N TYR A 17 -15.82 10.95 -16.61
CA TYR A 17 -15.27 9.64 -16.33
C TYR A 17 -13.77 9.74 -15.99
N ALA A 18 -13.40 9.30 -14.79
CA ALA A 18 -12.00 9.09 -14.39
C ALA A 18 -11.54 7.68 -14.78
N ASN A 19 -12.46 6.71 -14.71
CA ASN A 19 -12.25 5.36 -15.23
C ASN A 19 -13.49 4.95 -16.02
N GLU A 20 -13.29 4.37 -17.19
CA GLU A 20 -14.38 3.91 -18.06
C GLU A 20 -14.06 2.53 -18.58
N ASN A 21 -14.88 1.54 -18.20
CA ASN A 21 -14.79 0.15 -18.65
C ASN A 21 -13.40 -0.48 -18.44
N ILE A 22 -12.77 -0.22 -17.29
CA ILE A 22 -11.43 -0.71 -16.99
C ILE A 22 -11.47 -2.20 -16.66
N ASN A 23 -10.62 -2.94 -17.35
CA ASN A 23 -10.37 -4.37 -17.11
C ASN A 23 -8.89 -4.56 -16.78
N LEU A 24 -8.60 -5.22 -15.66
CA LEU A 24 -7.24 -5.48 -15.17
C LEU A 24 -7.20 -6.84 -14.51
N THR A 25 -6.14 -7.60 -14.73
CA THR A 25 -5.88 -8.83 -14.00
C THR A 25 -4.45 -8.80 -13.48
N VAL A 26 -4.27 -9.12 -12.21
CA VAL A 26 -2.95 -9.23 -11.56
C VAL A 26 -2.83 -10.64 -11.00
N GLU A 27 -1.77 -11.33 -11.41
CA GLU A 27 -1.45 -12.68 -10.93
C GLU A 27 -0.59 -12.63 -9.67
N LYS A 28 -0.59 -13.72 -8.91
CA LYS A 28 0.28 -13.82 -7.74
C LYS A 28 1.76 -13.83 -8.13
N GLY A 29 2.54 -12.95 -7.50
CA GLY A 29 3.99 -12.81 -7.78
C GLY A 29 4.30 -11.98 -9.02
N GLU A 30 3.30 -11.32 -9.61
CA GLU A 30 3.46 -10.41 -10.74
C GLU A 30 3.80 -8.99 -10.27
N ILE A 31 4.66 -8.30 -11.01
CA ILE A 31 4.85 -6.85 -10.93
C ILE A 31 4.08 -6.22 -12.09
N HIS A 32 3.02 -5.52 -11.77
CA HIS A 32 2.13 -4.89 -12.75
C HIS A 32 2.28 -3.36 -12.71
N ALA A 33 2.72 -2.75 -13.81
CA ALA A 33 2.89 -1.31 -13.91
C ALA A 33 1.67 -0.65 -14.57
N LEU A 34 1.05 0.31 -13.88
CA LEU A 34 0.02 1.18 -14.44
C LEU A 34 0.68 2.42 -15.05
N LEU A 35 0.71 2.49 -16.38
CA LEU A 35 1.29 3.60 -17.11
C LEU A 35 0.19 4.52 -17.69
N GLY A 36 0.47 5.80 -17.76
CA GLY A 36 -0.45 6.80 -18.32
C GLY A 36 -0.08 8.21 -17.88
N GLU A 37 -0.60 9.21 -18.57
CA GLU A 37 -0.40 10.63 -18.27
C GLU A 37 -1.02 11.02 -16.91
N ASN A 38 -0.65 12.19 -16.42
CA ASN A 38 -1.27 12.75 -15.22
C ASN A 38 -2.75 13.02 -15.51
N GLY A 39 -3.63 12.61 -14.60
CA GLY A 39 -5.08 12.69 -14.80
C GLY A 39 -5.70 11.51 -15.54
N ALA A 40 -4.94 10.51 -16.01
CA ALA A 40 -5.46 9.32 -16.70
C ALA A 40 -6.25 8.34 -15.81
N GLY A 41 -6.58 8.71 -14.58
CA GLY A 41 -7.40 7.87 -13.68
C GLY A 41 -6.63 6.79 -12.90
N LYS A 42 -5.29 6.73 -12.98
CA LYS A 42 -4.47 5.73 -12.24
C LYS A 42 -4.74 5.76 -10.73
N THR A 43 -4.60 6.93 -10.12
CA THR A 43 -4.86 7.11 -8.67
C THR A 43 -6.31 6.81 -8.31
N THR A 44 -7.26 7.11 -9.19
CA THR A 44 -8.67 6.74 -8.99
C THR A 44 -8.86 5.23 -8.96
N LEU A 45 -8.23 4.51 -9.88
CA LEU A 45 -8.31 3.06 -9.96
C LEU A 45 -7.71 2.39 -8.72
N VAL A 46 -6.52 2.81 -8.29
CA VAL A 46 -5.90 2.25 -7.08
C VAL A 46 -6.67 2.60 -5.82
N ASN A 47 -7.30 3.77 -5.75
CA ASN A 47 -8.18 4.15 -4.64
C ASN A 47 -9.47 3.32 -4.60
N ILE A 48 -9.98 2.86 -5.74
CA ILE A 48 -11.10 1.90 -5.79
C ILE A 48 -10.65 0.55 -5.25
N ILE A 49 -9.51 0.03 -5.68
CA ILE A 49 -8.95 -1.25 -5.18
C ILE A 49 -8.70 -1.20 -3.68
N PHE A 50 -8.28 -0.05 -3.17
CA PHE A 50 -7.97 0.13 -1.74
C PHE A 50 -9.19 0.53 -0.89
N GLY A 51 -10.38 0.67 -1.49
CA GLY A 51 -11.62 1.00 -0.77
C GLY A 51 -11.74 2.45 -0.30
N LEU A 52 -10.98 3.38 -0.91
CA LEU A 52 -11.14 4.82 -0.70
C LEU A 52 -12.27 5.39 -1.57
N TYR A 53 -12.52 4.80 -2.73
CA TYR A 53 -13.63 5.12 -3.60
C TYR A 53 -14.42 3.84 -3.94
N THR A 54 -15.74 3.98 -4.07
CA THR A 54 -16.59 2.91 -4.62
C THR A 54 -16.71 3.12 -6.13
N ALA A 55 -16.57 2.03 -6.91
CA ALA A 55 -16.86 2.07 -8.34
C ALA A 55 -18.34 2.38 -8.58
N ASP A 56 -18.65 3.11 -9.68
CA ASP A 56 -20.04 3.37 -10.07
C ASP A 56 -20.67 2.13 -10.73
N SER A 57 -19.83 1.29 -11.37
CA SER A 57 -20.22 -0.01 -11.94
C SER A 57 -18.99 -0.90 -12.14
N GLY A 58 -19.23 -2.18 -12.40
CA GLY A 58 -18.22 -3.20 -12.61
C GLY A 58 -18.11 -4.15 -11.42
N GLU A 59 -17.14 -5.03 -11.46
CA GLU A 59 -16.92 -6.07 -10.45
C GLU A 59 -15.44 -6.16 -10.10
N ILE A 60 -15.15 -6.28 -8.81
CA ILE A 60 -13.83 -6.61 -8.28
C ILE A 60 -13.84 -8.05 -7.81
N LEU A 61 -12.86 -8.84 -8.25
CA LEU A 61 -12.62 -10.17 -7.71
C LEU A 61 -11.27 -10.18 -6.99
N TRP A 62 -11.28 -10.66 -5.77
CA TRP A 62 -10.11 -10.91 -4.95
C TRP A 62 -9.94 -12.41 -4.73
N LYS A 63 -8.83 -12.99 -5.22
CA LYS A 63 -8.59 -14.45 -5.19
C LYS A 63 -9.76 -15.22 -5.81
N ASP A 64 -10.18 -14.79 -7.00
CA ASP A 64 -11.28 -15.35 -7.78
C ASP A 64 -12.66 -15.30 -7.09
N LYS A 65 -12.84 -14.52 -6.02
CA LYS A 65 -14.12 -14.32 -5.33
C LYS A 65 -14.57 -12.87 -5.44
N PRO A 66 -15.86 -12.61 -5.64
CA PRO A 66 -16.38 -11.24 -5.58
C PRO A 66 -15.98 -10.56 -4.28
N ALA A 67 -15.47 -9.33 -4.40
CA ALA A 67 -15.05 -8.51 -3.28
C ALA A 67 -15.55 -7.07 -3.49
N ASP A 68 -15.99 -6.46 -2.41
CA ASP A 68 -16.34 -5.04 -2.38
C ASP A 68 -15.66 -4.45 -1.13
N PHE A 69 -14.63 -3.66 -1.34
CA PHE A 69 -13.89 -3.03 -0.25
C PHE A 69 -14.53 -1.67 0.06
N ALA A 70 -15.46 -1.64 1.00
CA ALA A 70 -16.15 -0.43 1.41
C ALA A 70 -15.27 0.53 2.23
N SER A 71 -14.07 0.10 2.62
CA SER A 71 -13.11 0.90 3.37
C SER A 71 -11.68 0.38 3.22
N PRO A 72 -10.66 1.26 3.41
CA PRO A 72 -9.24 0.85 3.48
C PRO A 72 -8.97 -0.23 4.53
N LYS A 73 -9.75 -0.22 5.62
CA LYS A 73 -9.62 -1.24 6.66
C LYS A 73 -9.93 -2.63 6.12
N GLU A 74 -10.98 -2.78 5.34
CA GLU A 74 -11.37 -4.07 4.72
C GLU A 74 -10.32 -4.53 3.69
N ALA A 75 -9.81 -3.61 2.87
CA ALA A 75 -8.72 -3.91 1.93
C ALA A 75 -7.46 -4.41 2.66
N ILE A 76 -7.04 -3.71 3.73
CA ILE A 76 -5.89 -4.12 4.56
C ILE A 76 -6.16 -5.49 5.20
N GLU A 77 -7.38 -5.74 5.68
CA GLU A 77 -7.76 -7.02 6.27
C GLU A 77 -7.76 -8.17 5.26
N ALA A 78 -8.02 -7.86 4.00
CA ALA A 78 -7.94 -8.81 2.89
C ALA A 78 -6.49 -9.09 2.43
N GLY A 79 -5.51 -8.29 2.88
CA GLY A 79 -4.10 -8.42 2.52
C GLY A 79 -3.66 -7.47 1.40
N ILE A 80 -4.38 -6.37 1.18
CA ILE A 80 -3.99 -5.31 0.24
C ILE A 80 -3.31 -4.19 1.01
N GLY A 81 -2.08 -3.85 0.66
CA GLY A 81 -1.33 -2.70 1.18
C GLY A 81 -1.22 -1.60 0.15
N MET A 82 -1.16 -0.35 0.61
CA MET A 82 -0.95 0.80 -0.26
C MET A 82 0.07 1.76 0.36
N VAL A 83 1.07 2.14 -0.41
CA VAL A 83 1.95 3.27 -0.14
C VAL A 83 1.48 4.43 -1.00
N GLN A 84 1.04 5.49 -0.34
CA GLN A 84 0.54 6.69 -1.00
C GLN A 84 1.67 7.67 -1.30
N GLN A 85 1.44 8.60 -2.23
CA GLN A 85 2.33 9.71 -2.55
C GLN A 85 2.66 10.60 -1.33
N HIS A 86 1.70 10.74 -0.40
CA HIS A 86 1.91 11.45 0.86
C HIS A 86 2.08 10.47 2.01
N PHE A 87 3.14 10.65 2.79
CA PHE A 87 3.44 9.77 3.92
C PHE A 87 2.34 9.79 4.96
N SER A 88 1.90 8.59 5.37
CA SER A 88 0.95 8.39 6.47
C SER A 88 1.66 8.12 7.80
N LEU A 89 2.83 8.75 7.98
CA LEU A 89 3.66 8.58 9.17
C LEU A 89 3.34 9.65 10.23
N VAL A 90 3.39 9.24 11.48
CA VAL A 90 3.24 10.14 12.63
C VAL A 90 4.60 10.69 13.03
N ASN A 91 4.88 11.95 12.74
CA ASN A 91 6.19 12.59 12.89
C ASN A 91 6.78 12.49 14.31
N LYS A 92 5.94 12.54 15.34
CA LYS A 92 6.34 12.48 16.76
C LYS A 92 6.54 11.06 17.31
N MET A 93 6.40 10.05 16.49
CA MET A 93 6.60 8.65 16.83
C MET A 93 7.91 8.12 16.25
N THR A 94 8.45 7.06 16.87
CA THR A 94 9.60 6.35 16.32
C THR A 94 9.21 5.54 15.07
N VAL A 95 10.21 5.11 14.30
CA VAL A 95 10.02 4.18 13.17
C VAL A 95 9.28 2.93 13.64
N LEU A 96 9.74 2.31 14.72
CA LEU A 96 9.11 1.10 15.26
C LEU A 96 7.64 1.37 15.63
N ASP A 97 7.35 2.47 16.33
CA ASP A 97 5.98 2.80 16.74
C ASP A 97 5.06 3.03 15.53
N ASN A 98 5.54 3.66 14.48
CA ASN A 98 4.78 3.85 13.23
C ASN A 98 4.45 2.53 12.52
N ILE A 99 5.38 1.58 12.54
CA ILE A 99 5.21 0.28 11.89
C ILE A 99 4.19 -0.57 12.65
N ILE A 100 4.27 -0.58 13.98
CA ILE A 100 3.36 -1.38 14.82
C ILE A 100 2.01 -0.72 15.09
N LEU A 101 1.85 0.55 14.71
CA LEU A 101 0.60 1.28 14.87
C LEU A 101 -0.53 0.57 14.13
N ASN A 102 -1.66 0.34 14.81
CA ASN A 102 -2.85 -0.34 14.28
C ASN A 102 -2.63 -1.79 13.79
N LEU A 103 -1.58 -2.48 14.26
CA LEU A 103 -1.52 -3.93 14.06
C LEU A 103 -2.66 -4.63 14.81
N LYS A 104 -3.33 -5.57 14.14
CA LYS A 104 -4.34 -6.42 14.79
C LYS A 104 -3.66 -7.32 15.84
N GLY A 105 -4.07 -7.18 17.07
CA GLY A 105 -3.65 -7.96 18.21
C GLY A 105 -4.05 -7.21 19.49
N ASN A 106 -4.31 -7.94 20.58
CA ASN A 106 -4.63 -7.28 21.86
C ASN A 106 -3.52 -6.31 22.20
N SER A 107 -3.79 -5.04 22.03
CA SER A 107 -2.91 -3.87 22.20
C SER A 107 -2.19 -3.82 23.57
N PHE A 108 -2.57 -4.66 24.52
CA PHE A 108 -2.01 -4.69 25.87
C PHE A 108 -0.70 -5.47 26.01
N PHE A 109 -0.34 -6.32 25.01
CA PHE A 109 0.88 -7.13 25.06
C PHE A 109 1.59 -7.21 23.72
N LEU A 110 1.78 -6.06 23.05
CA LEU A 110 2.65 -6.06 21.88
C LEU A 110 4.10 -6.26 22.32
N ASP A 111 4.68 -7.42 22.01
CA ASP A 111 6.09 -7.66 22.26
C ASP A 111 6.96 -6.78 21.35
N ARG A 112 7.38 -5.63 21.89
CA ARG A 112 8.23 -4.65 21.19
C ARG A 112 9.58 -5.24 20.77
N ALA A 113 10.11 -6.22 21.52
CA ALA A 113 11.38 -6.85 21.19
C ALA A 113 11.22 -7.77 19.97
N ALA A 114 10.15 -8.56 19.92
CA ALA A 114 9.81 -9.38 18.77
C ALA A 114 9.48 -8.51 17.54
N ALA A 115 8.73 -7.41 17.74
CA ALA A 115 8.42 -6.47 16.66
C ALA A 115 9.67 -5.82 16.08
N ARG A 116 10.61 -5.38 16.93
CA ARG A 116 11.91 -4.83 16.53
C ARG A 116 12.70 -5.85 15.72
N LYS A 117 12.78 -7.09 16.21
CA LYS A 117 13.51 -8.15 15.50
C LYS A 117 12.92 -8.38 14.11
N LYS A 118 11.58 -8.56 13.99
CA LYS A 118 10.91 -8.71 12.69
C LYS A 118 11.19 -7.54 11.75
N LEU A 119 11.19 -6.31 12.28
CA LEU A 119 11.50 -5.11 11.49
C LEU A 119 12.94 -5.15 10.96
N THR A 120 13.91 -5.46 11.84
CA THR A 120 15.34 -5.55 11.45
C THR A 120 15.56 -6.63 10.40
N ASP A 121 14.99 -7.82 10.62
CA ASP A 121 15.08 -8.94 9.66
C ASP A 121 14.50 -8.57 8.28
N LEU A 122 13.38 -7.83 8.25
CA LEU A 122 12.79 -7.32 6.99
C LEU A 122 13.68 -6.25 6.34
N ALA A 123 14.19 -5.29 7.13
CA ALA A 123 15.06 -4.23 6.64
C ALA A 123 16.34 -4.81 6.00
N GLU A 124 16.94 -5.81 6.62
CA GLU A 124 18.10 -6.53 6.07
C GLU A 124 17.74 -7.30 4.80
N LYS A 125 16.63 -8.06 4.82
CA LYS A 125 16.19 -8.88 3.68
C LYS A 125 15.98 -8.06 2.42
N TYR A 126 15.44 -6.85 2.55
CA TYR A 126 15.10 -5.99 1.40
C TYR A 126 16.06 -4.81 1.18
N GLY A 127 17.15 -4.72 1.97
CA GLY A 127 18.11 -3.60 1.87
C GLY A 127 17.55 -2.23 2.29
N LEU A 128 16.46 -2.21 3.05
CA LEU A 128 15.74 -1.00 3.48
C LEU A 128 16.15 -0.59 4.90
N HIS A 129 17.44 -0.31 5.10
CA HIS A 129 17.97 -0.01 6.42
C HIS A 129 17.40 1.29 6.99
N VAL A 130 16.86 1.20 8.21
CA VAL A 130 16.35 2.31 9.01
C VAL A 130 16.67 2.07 10.48
N ASN A 131 16.82 3.14 11.27
CA ASN A 131 16.95 3.02 12.71
C ASN A 131 15.56 2.90 13.38
N PRO A 132 15.20 1.78 14.02
CA PRO A 132 13.89 1.59 14.66
C PRO A 132 13.54 2.64 15.72
N ASP A 133 14.54 3.26 16.35
CA ASP A 133 14.37 4.23 17.44
C ASP A 133 14.41 5.68 16.98
N ALA A 134 14.74 5.94 15.71
CA ALA A 134 14.72 7.30 15.17
C ALA A 134 13.28 7.84 15.14
N LEU A 135 13.12 9.13 15.45
CA LEU A 135 11.86 9.83 15.23
C LEU A 135 11.65 10.05 13.72
N ILE A 136 10.42 9.93 13.27
CA ILE A 136 10.10 10.19 11.85
C ILE A 136 10.47 11.62 11.43
N SER A 137 10.31 12.59 12.36
CA SER A 137 10.69 14.00 12.11
C SER A 137 12.16 14.20 11.77
N ASP A 138 13.03 13.28 12.18
CA ASP A 138 14.49 13.40 12.03
C ASP A 138 15.00 12.69 10.78
N LEU A 139 14.10 11.99 10.08
CA LEU A 139 14.42 11.22 8.88
C LEU A 139 14.33 12.09 7.62
N SER A 140 15.25 11.85 6.69
CA SER A 140 15.14 12.35 5.31
C SER A 140 13.91 11.78 4.61
N VAL A 141 13.49 12.42 3.52
CA VAL A 141 12.33 11.97 2.71
C VAL A 141 12.52 10.53 2.22
N GLY A 142 13.73 10.17 1.75
CA GLY A 142 14.03 8.79 1.32
C GLY A 142 13.95 7.78 2.46
N GLU A 143 14.37 8.14 3.68
CA GLU A 143 14.22 7.27 4.86
C GLU A 143 12.75 7.10 5.26
N GLN A 144 11.97 8.18 5.23
CA GLN A 144 10.52 8.10 5.48
C GLN A 144 9.83 7.18 4.47
N GLN A 145 10.23 7.23 3.21
CA GLN A 145 9.71 6.32 2.20
C GLN A 145 10.07 4.87 2.47
N ARG A 146 11.33 4.57 2.88
CA ARG A 146 11.72 3.23 3.32
C ARG A 146 10.85 2.74 4.50
N VAL A 147 10.53 3.62 5.45
CA VAL A 147 9.63 3.29 6.57
C VAL A 147 8.23 2.93 6.08
N GLU A 148 7.65 3.66 5.12
CA GLU A 148 6.33 3.32 4.55
C GLU A 148 6.33 1.96 3.84
N ILE A 149 7.39 1.65 3.07
CA ILE A 149 7.53 0.34 2.42
C ILE A 149 7.66 -0.76 3.48
N LEU A 150 8.52 -0.57 4.49
CA LEU A 150 8.67 -1.53 5.59
C LEU A 150 7.38 -1.74 6.38
N LYS A 151 6.59 -0.68 6.58
CA LYS A 151 5.28 -0.74 7.24
C LYS A 151 4.29 -1.62 6.47
N ALA A 152 4.29 -1.53 5.16
CA ALA A 152 3.48 -2.38 4.30
C ALA A 152 3.98 -3.83 4.31
N LEU A 153 5.30 -4.05 4.14
CA LEU A 153 5.92 -5.39 4.18
C LEU A 153 5.75 -6.08 5.55
N TYR A 154 5.79 -5.30 6.64
CA TYR A 154 5.62 -5.82 8.00
C TYR A 154 4.24 -6.46 8.21
N ARG A 155 3.22 -6.01 7.48
CA ARG A 155 1.83 -6.46 7.55
C ARG A 155 1.55 -7.72 6.74
N ASP A 156 2.58 -8.32 6.11
CA ASP A 156 2.45 -9.53 5.27
C ASP A 156 1.36 -9.38 4.20
N VAL A 157 1.34 -8.25 3.49
CA VAL A 157 0.38 -7.99 2.42
C VAL A 157 0.62 -8.91 1.22
N GLU A 158 -0.45 -9.32 0.55
CA GLU A 158 -0.38 -10.17 -0.65
C GLU A 158 -0.35 -9.34 -1.94
N LEU A 159 -0.97 -8.16 -1.92
CA LEU A 159 -0.90 -7.15 -2.99
C LEU A 159 -0.37 -5.85 -2.41
N GLN A 160 0.75 -5.36 -2.94
CA GLN A 160 1.29 -4.05 -2.59
C GLN A 160 1.04 -3.07 -3.73
N ILE A 161 0.33 -1.99 -3.45
CA ILE A 161 0.11 -0.87 -4.36
C ILE A 161 1.12 0.23 -4.02
N LEU A 162 1.83 0.74 -5.03
CA LEU A 162 2.77 1.87 -4.91
C LEU A 162 2.27 2.99 -5.83
N ASP A 163 1.75 4.08 -5.25
CA ASP A 163 1.25 5.24 -6.01
C ASP A 163 2.29 6.35 -5.97
N GLU A 164 2.97 6.57 -7.12
CA GLU A 164 4.04 7.58 -7.32
C GLU A 164 5.18 7.56 -6.26
N SER A 165 5.38 6.41 -5.60
CA SER A 165 6.35 6.26 -4.50
C SER A 165 7.82 6.37 -4.95
N THR A 166 8.09 6.31 -6.26
CA THR A 166 9.46 6.30 -6.81
C THR A 166 10.04 7.68 -7.07
N GLY A 167 9.27 8.76 -6.92
CA GLY A 167 9.73 10.13 -7.23
C GLY A 167 10.87 10.66 -6.35
N VAL A 168 11.20 9.96 -5.26
CA VAL A 168 12.26 10.31 -4.31
C VAL A 168 13.26 9.18 -4.02
N LEU A 169 13.09 8.01 -4.66
CA LEU A 169 14.08 6.93 -4.56
C LEU A 169 15.30 7.22 -5.44
N THR A 170 16.48 6.82 -4.97
CA THR A 170 17.68 6.85 -5.80
C THR A 170 17.61 5.77 -6.88
N PRO A 171 18.35 5.91 -8.01
CA PRO A 171 18.38 4.88 -9.05
C PRO A 171 18.77 3.49 -8.56
N GLN A 172 19.53 3.40 -7.46
CA GLN A 172 19.93 2.13 -6.85
C GLN A 172 18.81 1.47 -6.02
N GLU A 173 17.82 2.24 -5.58
CA GLU A 173 16.68 1.76 -4.79
C GLU A 173 15.48 1.35 -5.67
N THR A 174 15.55 1.64 -7.00
CA THR A 174 14.49 1.31 -7.98
C THR A 174 14.82 0.09 -8.84
N THR A 175 15.99 -0.50 -8.70
CA THR A 175 16.41 -1.75 -9.35
C THR A 175 16.34 -2.89 -8.37
#